data_cbc9d137247e54251e48a3d9343c094b
#
_entry.id   cbc9d137247e54251e48a3d9343c094b
#
_cell.length_a   1.000
_cell.length_b   1.000
_cell.length_c   1.000
_cell.angle_alpha   90.00
_cell.angle_beta   90.00
_cell.angle_gamma   90.00
#
_symmetry.space_group_name_H-M   'P 1'
#
loop_
_entity.id
_entity.type
_entity.pdbx_description
1 polymer ?
#
loop_
_entity_poly.entity_id
_entity_poly.type
_entity_poly.pdbx_seq_one_letter_code
_entity_poly.pdbx_strand_id
1 'polypeptide(L)'
;MIPSLFTLAVERSAGAWRPVLLKGLEALNAADPSYLPALANDDFLPTQGRLFAAFDQPLDKVRYVLVGEGPYPREASATGVCFMDGAVKELWSPQGLSKPVNRATSFRNFMKMLMVADGLLVPEQTGGESVAVVSARAMAPESGFIQILPDLQRNLTDHGFLLLNAALVFRPDVPPVKEAKAWRPLLKN
;
A
#
# COMPACT_ATOMS: atom_id res chain seq x y z
N MET A 1 -20.68 -18.87 -3.50
CA MET A 1 -21.32 -17.55 -3.24
C MET A 1 -20.27 -16.64 -2.63
N ILE A 2 -20.15 -15.40 -3.09
CA ILE A 2 -19.21 -14.41 -2.52
C ILE A 2 -19.80 -13.89 -1.20
N PRO A 3 -19.09 -14.00 -0.06
CA PRO A 3 -19.59 -13.47 1.21
C PRO A 3 -19.77 -11.95 1.18
N SER A 4 -20.79 -11.45 1.90
CA SER A 4 -21.16 -10.03 1.94
C SER A 4 -20.04 -9.09 2.42
N LEU A 5 -19.12 -9.59 3.26
CA LEU A 5 -17.93 -8.86 3.69
C LEU A 5 -17.15 -8.26 2.50
N PHE A 6 -16.97 -9.02 1.43
CA PHE A 6 -16.20 -8.58 0.26
C PHE A 6 -17.00 -7.63 -0.62
N THR A 7 -18.29 -7.88 -0.84
CA THR A 7 -19.13 -6.95 -1.61
C THR A 7 -19.32 -5.61 -0.90
N LEU A 8 -19.45 -5.60 0.42
CA LEU A 8 -19.49 -4.37 1.23
C LEU A 8 -18.14 -3.62 1.20
N ALA A 9 -17.02 -4.34 1.12
CA ALA A 9 -15.71 -3.70 0.95
C ALA A 9 -15.59 -3.03 -0.45
N VAL A 10 -16.15 -3.64 -1.51
CA VAL A 10 -16.20 -3.05 -2.85
C VAL A 10 -16.99 -1.74 -2.86
N GLU A 11 -18.09 -1.63 -2.11
CA GLU A 11 -18.90 -0.40 -2.05
C GLU A 11 -18.14 0.81 -1.51
N ARG A 12 -17.04 0.62 -0.81
CA ARG A 12 -16.16 1.68 -0.29
C ARG A 12 -15.16 2.21 -1.33
N SER A 13 -14.93 1.48 -2.42
CA SER A 13 -14.05 1.93 -3.50
C SER A 13 -14.71 3.01 -4.38
N ALA A 14 -13.93 3.77 -5.12
CA ALA A 14 -14.45 4.73 -6.09
C ALA A 14 -15.34 4.03 -7.13
N GLY A 15 -16.46 4.67 -7.49
CA GLY A 15 -17.57 4.03 -8.20
C GLY A 15 -17.17 3.29 -9.48
N ALA A 16 -16.23 3.83 -10.26
CA ALA A 16 -15.75 3.21 -11.50
C ALA A 16 -15.00 1.88 -11.29
N TRP A 17 -14.44 1.64 -10.10
CA TRP A 17 -13.77 0.39 -9.75
C TRP A 17 -14.74 -0.74 -9.39
N ARG A 18 -15.93 -0.43 -8.89
CA ARG A 18 -16.86 -1.43 -8.36
C ARG A 18 -17.18 -2.56 -9.33
N PRO A 19 -17.54 -2.31 -10.61
CA PRO A 19 -17.80 -3.41 -11.56
C PRO A 19 -16.54 -4.24 -11.84
N VAL A 20 -15.36 -3.60 -11.86
CA VAL A 20 -14.07 -4.29 -12.08
C VAL A 20 -13.76 -5.21 -10.90
N LEU A 21 -13.88 -4.70 -9.67
CA LEU A 21 -13.63 -5.47 -8.45
C LEU A 21 -14.63 -6.62 -8.27
N LEU A 22 -15.92 -6.40 -8.57
CA LEU A 22 -16.93 -7.47 -8.53
C LEU A 22 -16.61 -8.58 -9.52
N LYS A 23 -16.27 -8.24 -10.77
CA LYS A 23 -15.83 -9.20 -11.79
C LYS A 23 -14.57 -9.95 -11.33
N GLY A 24 -13.63 -9.25 -10.72
CA GLY A 24 -12.41 -9.85 -10.15
C GLY A 24 -12.72 -10.84 -9.01
N LEU A 25 -13.66 -10.50 -8.11
CA LEU A 25 -14.12 -11.41 -7.05
C LEU A 25 -14.84 -12.65 -7.63
N GLU A 26 -15.63 -12.49 -8.69
CA GLU A 26 -16.26 -13.60 -9.41
C GLU A 26 -15.21 -14.53 -10.02
N ALA A 27 -14.18 -13.97 -10.66
CA ALA A 27 -13.08 -14.74 -11.23
C ALA A 27 -12.29 -15.50 -10.17
N LEU A 28 -12.05 -14.87 -9.00
CA LEU A 28 -11.39 -15.51 -7.86
C LEU A 28 -12.27 -16.64 -7.31
N ASN A 29 -13.55 -16.40 -7.10
CA ASN A 29 -14.50 -17.42 -6.62
C ASN A 29 -14.68 -18.57 -7.62
N ALA A 30 -14.58 -18.33 -8.91
CA ALA A 30 -14.60 -19.36 -9.93
C ALA A 30 -13.32 -20.22 -9.93
N ALA A 31 -12.15 -19.60 -9.66
CA ALA A 31 -10.87 -20.29 -9.57
C ALA A 31 -10.73 -21.14 -8.31
N ASP A 32 -11.24 -20.65 -7.16
CA ASP A 32 -11.30 -21.37 -5.89
C ASP A 32 -12.57 -20.96 -5.11
N PRO A 33 -13.67 -21.72 -5.23
CA PRO A 33 -14.91 -21.43 -4.54
C PRO A 33 -14.86 -21.50 -3.01
N SER A 34 -13.81 -22.13 -2.46
CA SER A 34 -13.63 -22.30 -1.02
C SER A 34 -12.87 -21.14 -0.37
N TYR A 35 -12.06 -20.41 -1.14
CA TYR A 35 -11.14 -19.41 -0.61
C TYR A 35 -11.85 -18.23 0.07
N LEU A 36 -12.77 -17.54 -0.61
CA LEU A 36 -13.49 -16.38 -0.03
C LEU A 36 -14.35 -16.77 1.18
N PRO A 37 -15.13 -17.88 1.17
CA PRO A 37 -15.84 -18.34 2.36
C PRO A 37 -14.92 -18.67 3.54
N ALA A 38 -13.77 -19.30 3.30
CA ALA A 38 -12.79 -19.57 4.35
C ALA A 38 -12.21 -18.26 4.90
N LEU A 39 -11.81 -17.33 4.03
CA LEU A 39 -11.25 -16.05 4.42
C LEU A 39 -12.24 -15.19 5.21
N ALA A 40 -13.55 -15.26 4.90
CA ALA A 40 -14.58 -14.51 5.63
C ALA A 40 -14.76 -14.97 7.09
N ASN A 41 -14.29 -16.19 7.44
CA ASN A 41 -14.34 -16.76 8.77
C ASN A 41 -12.96 -16.77 9.47
N ASP A 42 -11.98 -16.11 8.87
CA ASP A 42 -10.60 -16.06 9.36
C ASP A 42 -10.22 -14.63 9.77
N ASP A 43 -9.22 -14.50 10.63
CA ASP A 43 -8.64 -13.20 10.97
C ASP A 43 -7.62 -12.80 9.92
N PHE A 44 -7.84 -11.64 9.30
CA PHE A 44 -6.91 -11.09 8.30
C PHE A 44 -6.74 -9.57 8.41
N LEU A 45 -5.65 -9.07 7.88
CA LEU A 45 -5.37 -7.65 7.70
C LEU A 45 -5.46 -7.29 6.20
N PRO A 46 -5.89 -6.05 5.87
CA PRO A 46 -6.29 -4.97 6.73
C PRO A 46 -7.70 -5.15 7.29
N THR A 47 -7.92 -4.69 8.53
CA THR A 47 -9.24 -4.62 9.18
C THR A 47 -10.08 -3.42 8.72
N GLN A 48 -11.27 -3.23 9.30
CA GLN A 48 -12.13 -2.05 9.14
C GLN A 48 -12.60 -1.82 7.68
N GLY A 49 -12.69 -2.88 6.88
CA GLY A 49 -13.15 -2.81 5.50
C GLY A 49 -12.17 -2.13 4.54
N ARG A 50 -10.88 -2.02 4.89
CA ARG A 50 -9.81 -1.41 4.08
C ARG A 50 -9.22 -2.34 3.00
N LEU A 51 -9.86 -3.49 2.74
CA LEU A 51 -9.39 -4.48 1.76
C LEU A 51 -9.10 -3.88 0.38
N PHE A 52 -9.95 -2.96 -0.07
CA PHE A 52 -9.85 -2.30 -1.36
C PHE A 52 -9.47 -0.82 -1.25
N ALA A 53 -8.80 -0.39 -0.17
CA ALA A 53 -8.43 1.00 0.06
C ALA A 53 -7.55 1.61 -1.04
N ALA A 54 -6.76 0.80 -1.74
CA ALA A 54 -5.99 1.25 -2.90
C ALA A 54 -6.87 1.78 -4.04
N PHE A 55 -8.14 1.38 -4.10
CA PHE A 55 -9.10 1.74 -5.15
C PHE A 55 -10.02 2.91 -4.78
N ASP A 56 -9.65 3.72 -3.79
CA ASP A 56 -10.41 4.93 -3.43
C ASP A 56 -10.24 6.07 -4.46
N GLN A 57 -9.14 6.05 -5.24
CA GLN A 57 -8.93 7.04 -6.29
C GLN A 57 -9.74 6.73 -7.55
N PRO A 58 -10.15 7.73 -8.34
CA PRO A 58 -10.85 7.54 -9.60
C PRO A 58 -10.03 6.72 -10.61
N LEU A 59 -10.66 5.75 -11.28
CA LEU A 59 -10.02 4.88 -12.25
C LEU A 59 -9.39 5.65 -13.41
N ASP A 60 -10.04 6.69 -13.89
CA ASP A 60 -9.59 7.54 -15.02
C ASP A 60 -8.36 8.39 -14.66
N LYS A 61 -8.02 8.50 -13.38
CA LYS A 61 -6.80 9.18 -12.93
C LYS A 61 -5.58 8.26 -12.86
N VAL A 62 -5.78 6.95 -12.89
CA VAL A 62 -4.66 5.99 -12.80
C VAL A 62 -3.82 6.01 -14.08
N ARG A 63 -2.52 6.26 -13.91
CA ARG A 63 -1.51 6.25 -14.98
C ARG A 63 -0.46 5.17 -14.76
N TYR A 64 -0.17 4.87 -13.50
CA TYR A 64 0.88 3.94 -13.09
C TYR A 64 0.34 3.00 -12.01
N VAL A 65 0.78 1.75 -12.04
CA VAL A 65 0.48 0.78 -10.98
C VAL A 65 1.79 0.41 -10.30
N LEU A 66 1.90 0.73 -9.02
CA LEU A 66 3.03 0.33 -8.19
C LEU A 66 2.59 -0.86 -7.34
N VAL A 67 3.27 -2.00 -7.49
CA VAL A 67 2.86 -3.25 -6.84
C VAL A 67 3.81 -3.59 -5.69
N GLY A 68 3.24 -3.70 -4.49
CA GLY A 68 3.91 -4.26 -3.32
C GLY A 68 3.56 -5.73 -3.12
N GLU A 69 4.19 -6.38 -2.14
CA GLU A 69 3.97 -7.79 -1.84
C GLU A 69 2.60 -8.03 -1.19
N GLY A 70 2.32 -7.34 -0.11
CA GLY A 70 1.10 -7.50 0.68
C GLY A 70 1.03 -6.54 1.86
N PRO A 71 -0.07 -6.59 2.65
CA PRO A 71 -0.24 -5.75 3.83
C PRO A 71 0.82 -6.03 4.90
N TYR A 72 1.16 -5.01 5.68
CA TYR A 72 2.01 -5.17 6.86
C TYR A 72 1.36 -6.09 7.90
N PRO A 73 2.17 -6.86 8.67
CA PRO A 73 1.66 -7.88 9.61
C PRO A 73 1.17 -7.31 10.95
N ARG A 74 0.73 -6.06 10.99
CA ARG A 74 0.20 -5.37 12.18
C ARG A 74 -1.00 -4.52 11.80
N GLU A 75 -2.05 -4.54 12.60
CA GLU A 75 -3.29 -3.83 12.34
C GLU A 75 -3.08 -2.31 12.12
N ALA A 76 -2.27 -1.67 13.00
CA ALA A 76 -1.95 -0.26 12.88
C ALA A 76 -1.17 0.09 11.61
N SER A 77 -0.45 -0.87 11.02
CA SER A 77 0.39 -0.70 9.83
C SER A 77 -0.34 -1.05 8.54
N ALA A 78 -1.28 -2.00 8.58
CA ALA A 78 -1.98 -2.53 7.41
C ALA A 78 -3.08 -1.57 6.94
N THR A 79 -2.76 -0.70 6.00
CA THR A 79 -3.69 0.31 5.46
C THR A 79 -4.53 -0.19 4.27
N GLY A 80 -4.15 -1.31 3.64
CA GLY A 80 -4.68 -1.74 2.35
C GLY A 80 -4.03 -1.07 1.13
N VAL A 81 -3.10 -0.14 1.36
CA VAL A 81 -2.34 0.59 0.33
C VAL A 81 -0.88 0.17 0.41
N CYS A 82 -0.27 -0.22 -0.72
CA CYS A 82 1.09 -0.73 -0.70
C CYS A 82 2.10 0.35 -0.25
N PHE A 83 3.15 -0.06 0.45
CA PHE A 83 4.19 0.76 1.07
C PHE A 83 3.71 1.70 2.18
N MET A 84 2.43 2.06 2.26
CA MET A 84 1.89 3.00 3.24
C MET A 84 1.68 2.31 4.59
N ASP A 85 2.70 2.34 5.47
CA ASP A 85 2.61 1.84 6.85
C ASP A 85 1.85 2.83 7.72
N GLY A 86 0.62 2.50 8.13
CA GLY A 86 -0.25 3.37 8.92
C GLY A 86 0.29 3.74 10.32
N ALA A 87 1.30 3.05 10.81
CA ALA A 87 1.99 3.41 12.06
C ALA A 87 3.00 4.55 11.86
N VAL A 88 3.31 4.92 10.61
CA VAL A 88 4.14 6.07 10.29
C VAL A 88 3.27 7.33 10.26
N LYS A 89 3.67 8.34 11.02
CA LYS A 89 3.08 9.68 10.97
C LYS A 89 4.01 10.63 10.24
N GLU A 90 5.11 10.97 10.88
CA GLU A 90 6.15 11.84 10.34
C GLU A 90 7.18 11.05 9.54
N LEU A 91 7.64 11.62 8.43
CA LEU A 91 8.61 10.98 7.53
C LEU A 91 10.04 11.22 7.98
N TRP A 92 10.34 12.38 8.57
CA TRP A 92 11.67 12.87 8.84
C TRP A 92 12.01 12.92 10.33
N SER A 93 13.29 12.89 10.64
CA SER A 93 13.88 13.19 11.95
C SER A 93 15.21 13.91 11.74
N PRO A 94 15.78 14.58 12.76
CA PRO A 94 17.08 15.24 12.62
C PRO A 94 18.23 14.33 12.16
N GLN A 95 18.10 13.02 12.37
CA GLN A 95 19.12 12.03 11.99
C GLN A 95 18.82 11.32 10.66
N GLY A 96 17.81 11.74 9.92
CA GLY A 96 17.38 11.11 8.66
C GLY A 96 15.89 10.78 8.64
N LEU A 97 15.52 9.64 8.07
CA LEU A 97 14.14 9.15 8.12
C LEU A 97 13.71 8.89 9.57
N SER A 98 12.44 9.10 9.89
CA SER A 98 11.90 8.87 11.22
C SER A 98 12.06 7.41 11.66
N LYS A 99 12.04 7.18 12.97
CA LYS A 99 12.18 5.82 13.54
C LYS A 99 11.09 4.86 13.04
N PRO A 100 9.80 5.25 12.91
CA PRO A 100 8.78 4.39 12.29
C PRO A 100 9.10 4.04 10.83
N VAL A 101 9.53 5.00 10.01
CA VAL A 101 9.94 4.74 8.61
C VAL A 101 11.10 3.76 8.57
N ASN A 102 12.12 3.95 9.41
CA ASN A 102 13.28 3.06 9.45
C ASN A 102 12.94 1.62 9.85
N ARG A 103 11.88 1.41 10.64
CA ARG A 103 11.38 0.08 11.03
C ARG A 103 10.58 -0.61 9.92
N ALA A 104 9.93 0.15 9.06
CA ALA A 104 9.16 -0.34 7.92
C ALA A 104 10.09 -0.51 6.70
N THR A 105 10.76 -1.67 6.59
CA THR A 105 11.84 -1.89 5.62
C THR A 105 11.42 -1.56 4.18
N SER A 106 10.28 -2.04 3.72
CA SER A 106 9.78 -1.78 2.36
C SER A 106 9.52 -0.28 2.16
N PHE A 107 8.87 0.37 3.12
CA PHE A 107 8.60 1.80 3.04
C PHE A 107 9.87 2.64 3.11
N ARG A 108 10.82 2.29 3.98
CA ARG A 108 12.14 2.95 4.03
C ARG A 108 12.87 2.89 2.67
N ASN A 109 12.86 1.73 2.04
CA ASN A 109 13.50 1.55 0.73
C ASN A 109 12.76 2.33 -0.35
N PHE A 110 11.43 2.36 -0.29
CA PHE A 110 10.61 3.18 -1.18
C PHE A 110 10.92 4.67 -1.04
N MET A 111 11.03 5.21 0.18
CA MET A 111 11.45 6.58 0.44
C MET A 111 12.82 6.89 -0.15
N LYS A 112 13.79 5.99 -0.01
CA LYS A 112 15.12 6.14 -0.62
C LYS A 112 15.05 6.16 -2.15
N MET A 113 14.24 5.29 -2.73
CA MET A 113 14.00 5.28 -4.18
C MET A 113 13.42 6.61 -4.67
N LEU A 114 12.44 7.18 -3.95
CA LEU A 114 11.88 8.49 -4.29
C LEU A 114 12.93 9.58 -4.21
N MET A 115 13.77 9.60 -3.16
CA MET A 115 14.87 10.56 -3.04
C MET A 115 15.89 10.45 -4.17
N VAL A 116 16.17 9.24 -4.66
CA VAL A 116 17.02 9.04 -5.83
C VAL A 116 16.33 9.55 -7.10
N ALA A 117 15.05 9.25 -7.27
CA ALA A 117 14.27 9.70 -8.43
C ALA A 117 14.18 11.24 -8.52
N ASP A 118 14.11 11.92 -7.38
CA ASP A 118 14.11 13.38 -7.28
C ASP A 118 15.52 14.03 -7.33
N GLY A 119 16.58 13.21 -7.52
CA GLY A 119 17.95 13.70 -7.57
C GLY A 119 18.50 14.21 -6.23
N LEU A 120 17.85 13.84 -5.12
CA LEU A 120 18.28 14.20 -3.76
C LEU A 120 19.38 13.26 -3.23
N LEU A 121 19.42 12.04 -3.76
CA LEU A 121 20.43 11.02 -3.48
C LEU A 121 20.95 10.41 -4.79
N VAL A 122 22.17 9.91 -4.79
CA VAL A 122 22.66 9.04 -5.86
C VAL A 122 22.47 7.56 -5.48
N PRO A 123 22.23 6.65 -6.44
CA PRO A 123 21.92 5.24 -6.15
C PRO A 123 22.93 4.54 -5.23
N GLU A 124 24.22 4.86 -5.37
CA GLU A 124 25.34 4.25 -4.61
C GLU A 124 25.50 4.84 -3.21
N GLN A 125 24.81 5.95 -2.89
CA GLN A 125 24.95 6.69 -1.63
C GLN A 125 23.59 6.90 -0.94
N THR A 126 22.90 5.82 -0.62
CA THR A 126 21.63 5.82 0.10
C THR A 126 21.79 5.47 1.60
N GLY A 127 23.00 5.65 2.15
CA GLY A 127 23.32 5.41 3.56
C GLY A 127 22.74 6.45 4.50
N GLY A 128 22.87 6.19 5.80
CA GLY A 128 22.31 7.07 6.85
C GLY A 128 22.83 8.50 6.78
N GLU A 129 24.11 8.70 6.52
CA GLU A 129 24.74 10.04 6.43
C GLU A 129 24.12 10.87 5.28
N SER A 130 24.01 10.28 4.07
CA SER A 130 23.41 10.95 2.93
C SER A 130 21.95 11.27 3.15
N VAL A 131 21.20 10.34 3.76
CA VAL A 131 19.79 10.55 4.13
C VAL A 131 19.64 11.63 5.19
N ALA A 132 20.58 11.76 6.14
CA ALA A 132 20.57 12.83 7.14
C ALA A 132 20.71 14.22 6.52
N VAL A 133 21.54 14.35 5.47
CA VAL A 133 21.67 15.62 4.72
C VAL A 133 20.33 15.99 4.06
N VAL A 134 19.66 15.04 3.42
CA VAL A 134 18.34 15.27 2.81
C VAL A 134 17.33 15.65 3.90
N SER A 135 17.35 14.94 5.04
CA SER A 135 16.43 15.23 6.15
C SER A 135 16.63 16.63 6.73
N ALA A 136 17.85 17.09 6.88
CA ALA A 136 18.12 18.45 7.34
C ALA A 136 17.51 19.50 6.40
N ARG A 137 17.56 19.27 5.09
CA ARG A 137 16.88 20.11 4.09
C ARG A 137 15.37 19.99 4.21
N ALA A 138 14.84 18.77 4.37
CA ALA A 138 13.41 18.52 4.46
C ALA A 138 12.78 19.19 5.69
N MET A 139 13.49 19.22 6.82
CA MET A 139 13.04 19.81 8.08
C MET A 139 13.27 21.32 8.16
N ALA A 140 13.95 21.93 7.20
CA ALA A 140 14.11 23.38 7.18
C ALA A 140 12.76 24.09 7.01
N PRO A 141 12.56 25.29 7.62
CA PRO A 141 11.36 26.08 7.42
C PRO A 141 11.11 26.30 5.92
N GLU A 142 9.85 26.18 5.53
CA GLU A 142 9.41 26.40 4.12
C GLU A 142 10.12 25.53 3.08
N SER A 143 10.60 24.35 3.48
CA SER A 143 11.38 23.45 2.60
C SER A 143 10.61 22.94 1.38
N GLY A 144 9.27 22.95 1.42
CA GLY A 144 8.42 22.37 0.38
C GLY A 144 8.39 20.82 0.38
N PHE A 145 9.15 20.17 1.26
CA PHE A 145 9.14 18.72 1.36
C PHE A 145 7.87 18.20 2.05
N ILE A 146 7.38 17.06 1.59
CA ILE A 146 6.27 16.35 2.24
C ILE A 146 6.75 15.86 3.63
N GLN A 147 5.98 16.16 4.67
CA GLN A 147 6.35 15.91 6.06
C GLN A 147 5.70 14.65 6.64
N ILE A 148 4.49 14.30 6.19
CA ILE A 148 3.69 13.23 6.78
C ILE A 148 3.23 12.20 5.74
N LEU A 149 2.98 10.97 6.20
CA LEU A 149 2.58 9.87 5.33
C LEU A 149 1.28 10.13 4.54
N PRO A 150 0.20 10.71 5.12
CA PRO A 150 -1.02 10.98 4.35
C PRO A 150 -0.79 11.92 3.16
N ASP A 151 0.08 12.91 3.31
CA ASP A 151 0.39 13.85 2.22
C ASP A 151 1.25 13.18 1.14
N LEU A 152 2.15 12.27 1.51
CA LEU A 152 2.90 11.48 0.54
C LEU A 152 1.96 10.57 -0.26
N GLN A 153 1.04 9.87 0.40
CA GLN A 153 0.05 9.03 -0.28
C GLN A 153 -0.79 9.86 -1.23
N ARG A 154 -1.31 11.01 -0.79
CA ARG A 154 -2.10 11.93 -1.61
C ARG A 154 -1.30 12.41 -2.81
N ASN A 155 -0.06 12.86 -2.61
CA ASN A 155 0.81 13.31 -3.70
C ASN A 155 1.00 12.22 -4.76
N LEU A 156 1.26 10.98 -4.36
CA LEU A 156 1.41 9.86 -5.29
C LEU A 156 0.11 9.57 -6.05
N THR A 157 -1.04 9.56 -5.38
CA THR A 157 -2.34 9.32 -6.03
C THR A 157 -2.72 10.47 -6.97
N ASP A 158 -2.44 11.72 -6.62
CA ASP A 158 -2.67 12.88 -7.47
C ASP A 158 -1.80 12.85 -8.75
N HIS A 159 -0.63 12.20 -8.69
CA HIS A 159 0.22 11.94 -9.85
C HIS A 159 -0.16 10.67 -10.62
N GLY A 160 -1.24 10.00 -10.22
CA GLY A 160 -1.82 8.87 -10.94
C GLY A 160 -1.24 7.51 -10.55
N PHE A 161 -0.61 7.37 -9.39
CA PHE A 161 -0.13 6.08 -8.91
C PHE A 161 -1.24 5.31 -8.18
N LEU A 162 -1.58 4.12 -8.67
CA LEU A 162 -2.32 3.11 -7.93
C LEU A 162 -1.32 2.29 -7.11
N LEU A 163 -1.44 2.36 -5.79
CA LEU A 163 -0.53 1.70 -4.85
C LEU A 163 -1.12 0.35 -4.41
N LEU A 164 -0.89 -0.68 -5.20
CA LEU A 164 -1.56 -1.98 -5.10
C LEU A 164 -0.66 -3.04 -4.46
N ASN A 165 -1.23 -3.93 -3.64
CA ASN A 165 -0.57 -5.12 -3.15
C ASN A 165 -0.89 -6.34 -4.04
N ALA A 166 0.10 -7.20 -4.28
CA ALA A 166 -0.09 -8.47 -4.98
C ALA A 166 -0.96 -9.44 -4.18
N ALA A 167 -0.81 -9.45 -2.83
CA ALA A 167 -1.74 -10.07 -1.91
C ALA A 167 -2.57 -8.97 -1.22
N LEU A 168 -3.89 -9.01 -1.32
CA LEU A 168 -4.74 -7.98 -0.70
C LEU A 168 -4.94 -8.21 0.80
N VAL A 169 -4.62 -9.40 1.30
CA VAL A 169 -4.71 -9.74 2.72
C VAL A 169 -3.38 -10.27 3.25
N PHE A 170 -3.19 -10.13 4.56
CA PHE A 170 -2.18 -10.80 5.34
C PHE A 170 -2.85 -11.70 6.39
N ARG A 171 -2.41 -12.95 6.48
CA ARG A 171 -2.76 -13.90 7.54
C ARG A 171 -1.47 -14.46 8.14
N PRO A 172 -1.34 -14.54 9.50
CA PRO A 172 -0.08 -14.95 10.13
C PRO A 172 0.42 -16.34 9.70
N ASP A 173 -0.52 -17.25 9.49
CA ASP A 173 -0.22 -18.67 9.22
C ASP A 173 -0.17 -19.00 7.72
N VAL A 174 -0.30 -18.00 6.85
CA VAL A 174 -0.30 -18.19 5.38
C VAL A 174 0.89 -17.47 4.76
N PRO A 175 1.78 -18.18 4.05
CA PRO A 175 2.89 -17.55 3.35
C PRO A 175 2.41 -16.51 2.33
N PRO A 176 3.05 -15.32 2.23
CA PRO A 176 2.65 -14.24 1.31
C PRO A 176 2.51 -14.68 -0.14
N VAL A 177 3.36 -15.59 -0.60
CA VAL A 177 3.29 -16.14 -1.97
C VAL A 177 2.00 -16.92 -2.22
N LYS A 178 1.47 -17.63 -1.21
CA LYS A 178 0.19 -18.33 -1.33
C LYS A 178 -0.97 -17.34 -1.42
N GLU A 179 -0.94 -16.29 -0.59
CA GLU A 179 -1.93 -15.21 -0.68
C GLU A 179 -1.88 -14.52 -2.04
N ALA A 180 -0.73 -14.10 -2.51
CA ALA A 180 -0.59 -13.46 -3.82
C ALA A 180 -1.10 -14.37 -4.96
N LYS A 181 -0.86 -15.68 -4.87
CA LYS A 181 -1.40 -16.66 -5.83
C LYS A 181 -2.93 -16.73 -5.79
N ALA A 182 -3.52 -16.71 -4.59
CA ALA A 182 -4.98 -16.74 -4.43
C ALA A 182 -5.65 -15.47 -5.01
N TRP A 183 -5.06 -14.28 -4.82
CA TRP A 183 -5.57 -13.01 -5.33
C TRP A 183 -5.31 -12.75 -6.81
N ARG A 184 -4.43 -13.54 -7.44
CA ARG A 184 -4.06 -13.36 -8.85
C ARG A 184 -5.24 -13.35 -9.84
N PRO A 185 -6.31 -14.18 -9.71
CA PRO A 185 -7.47 -14.09 -10.60
C PRO A 185 -8.18 -12.73 -10.56
N LEU A 186 -8.27 -12.09 -9.39
CA LEU A 186 -8.82 -10.75 -9.24
C LEU A 186 -7.95 -9.71 -9.94
N LEU A 187 -6.64 -9.76 -9.76
CA LEU A 187 -5.69 -8.77 -10.31
C LEU A 187 -5.49 -8.84 -11.82
N LYS A 188 -5.98 -9.89 -12.48
CA LYS A 188 -5.88 -10.08 -13.94
C LYS A 188 -7.11 -9.59 -14.71
N ASN A 189 -8.17 -9.22 -14.03
CA ASN A 189 -9.42 -8.72 -14.59
C ASN A 189 -9.51 -7.20 -14.54
#